data_20d4a2fd1c3584234d262e9f20acb5c0
#
_entry.id   20d4a2fd1c3584234d262e9f20acb5c0
#
_cell.length_a   1.000
_cell.length_b   1.000
_cell.length_c   1.000
_cell.angle_alpha   90.00
_cell.angle_beta   90.00
_cell.angle_gamma   90.00
#
_symmetry.space_group_name_H-M   'P 1'
#
loop_
_entity.id
_entity.type
_entity.pdbx_description
1 polymer ?
#
loop_
_entity_poly.entity_id
_entity_poly.type
_entity_poly.pdbx_seq_one_letter_code
_entity_poly.pdbx_strand_id
1 'polypeptide(L)'
;MLSGETASGSYPLEAVQTMAKIALRTEEALDYAAIFKGKGISDKIHSTEAISHATVQIAQELDADAIVTVTESGFTARMIAKFWPKCYVVGVSRIPASVRAMQFYWGVRPLLGPSSDNTDEMIEISLKCAREHGYVKDGDSVVITAGVPVGKPGSTNLIKVVNVGNKLVSGVGIGKRSVTGKICTAVTLTDFKEKFKPGDILVVGVLPDEAAAYASKAAAIIAEEGGLTSSVAIIAINCSIPVVVGAENALNLLKDDMEVTVDTVSGIVYEGAINI
;
A
#
# COMPACT_ATOMS: atom_id res chain seq x y z
N MET A 1 -34.19 -11.22 -6.67
CA MET A 1 -34.84 -10.02 -7.27
C MET A 1 -35.89 -9.55 -6.27
N LEU A 2 -35.95 -8.28 -5.96
CA LEU A 2 -37.01 -7.66 -5.15
C LEU A 2 -38.02 -6.99 -6.11
N SER A 3 -39.28 -7.06 -5.76
CA SER A 3 -40.39 -6.54 -6.57
C SER A 3 -41.54 -6.09 -5.68
N GLY A 4 -42.62 -6.84 -5.60
CA GLY A 4 -43.80 -6.53 -4.77
C GLY A 4 -43.49 -6.42 -3.29
N GLU A 5 -42.50 -7.14 -2.77
CA GLU A 5 -42.08 -7.12 -1.39
C GLU A 5 -41.61 -5.72 -0.94
N THR A 6 -41.06 -4.94 -1.84
CA THR A 6 -40.60 -3.59 -1.56
C THR A 6 -41.56 -2.51 -2.06
N ALA A 7 -42.27 -2.76 -3.18
CA ALA A 7 -43.11 -1.77 -3.82
C ALA A 7 -44.50 -1.64 -3.15
N SER A 8 -45.05 -2.74 -2.65
CA SER A 8 -46.40 -2.81 -2.06
C SER A 8 -46.55 -3.75 -0.87
N GLY A 9 -45.47 -4.42 -0.48
CA GLY A 9 -45.47 -5.33 0.69
C GLY A 9 -45.52 -4.59 2.03
N SER A 10 -45.91 -5.32 3.08
CA SER A 10 -46.00 -4.76 4.43
C SER A 10 -44.63 -4.58 5.13
N TYR A 11 -43.57 -5.17 4.59
CA TYR A 11 -42.20 -5.18 5.17
C TYR A 11 -41.11 -4.80 4.15
N PRO A 12 -41.19 -3.62 3.53
CA PRO A 12 -40.26 -3.26 2.45
C PRO A 12 -38.81 -3.11 2.94
N LEU A 13 -38.63 -2.61 4.15
CA LEU A 13 -37.31 -2.39 4.75
C LEU A 13 -36.63 -3.70 5.09
N GLU A 14 -37.37 -4.60 5.71
CA GLU A 14 -36.91 -5.94 6.10
C GLU A 14 -36.58 -6.78 4.85
N ALA A 15 -37.33 -6.62 3.77
CA ALA A 15 -37.08 -7.30 2.51
C ALA A 15 -35.71 -6.88 1.92
N VAL A 16 -35.40 -5.58 1.91
CA VAL A 16 -34.09 -5.07 1.46
C VAL A 16 -32.97 -5.50 2.39
N GLN A 17 -33.17 -5.40 3.70
CA GLN A 17 -32.18 -5.84 4.69
C GLN A 17 -31.88 -7.35 4.58
N THR A 18 -32.90 -8.16 4.38
CA THR A 18 -32.73 -9.61 4.21
C THR A 18 -31.97 -9.92 2.92
N MET A 19 -32.30 -9.25 1.81
CA MET A 19 -31.57 -9.40 0.56
C MET A 19 -30.10 -9.00 0.70
N ALA A 20 -29.81 -7.89 1.38
CA ALA A 20 -28.45 -7.45 1.64
C ALA A 20 -27.65 -8.49 2.46
N LYS A 21 -28.26 -9.05 3.53
CA LYS A 21 -27.63 -10.13 4.34
C LYS A 21 -27.34 -11.38 3.50
N ILE A 22 -28.28 -11.78 2.63
CA ILE A 22 -28.09 -12.93 1.74
C ILE A 22 -26.95 -12.68 0.77
N ALA A 23 -26.90 -11.46 0.15
CA ALA A 23 -25.84 -11.09 -0.77
C ALA A 23 -24.46 -11.14 -0.10
N LEU A 24 -24.30 -10.50 1.05
CA LEU A 24 -23.05 -10.51 1.82
C LEU A 24 -22.61 -11.94 2.18
N ARG A 25 -23.54 -12.76 2.68
CA ARG A 25 -23.22 -14.15 3.02
C ARG A 25 -22.83 -14.99 1.81
N THR A 26 -23.43 -14.72 0.66
CA THR A 26 -23.09 -15.40 -0.60
C THR A 26 -21.69 -14.97 -1.07
N GLU A 27 -21.36 -13.69 -0.99
CA GLU A 27 -20.05 -13.17 -1.38
C GLU A 27 -18.91 -13.80 -0.56
N GLU A 28 -19.10 -14.05 0.73
CA GLU A 28 -18.13 -14.75 1.58
C GLU A 28 -17.85 -16.20 1.11
N ALA A 29 -18.78 -16.83 0.45
CA ALA A 29 -18.69 -18.23 -0.01
C ALA A 29 -18.25 -18.37 -1.48
N LEU A 30 -18.03 -17.25 -2.19
CA LEU A 30 -17.64 -17.29 -3.59
C LEU A 30 -16.18 -17.76 -3.77
N ASP A 31 -15.97 -18.64 -4.76
CA ASP A 31 -14.63 -18.96 -5.24
C ASP A 31 -14.19 -17.92 -6.28
N TYR A 32 -13.60 -16.84 -5.79
CA TYR A 32 -13.12 -15.74 -6.64
C TYR A 32 -12.06 -16.16 -7.64
N ALA A 33 -11.24 -17.16 -7.31
CA ALA A 33 -10.22 -17.69 -8.22
C ALA A 33 -10.86 -18.44 -9.40
N ALA A 34 -11.88 -19.26 -9.14
CA ALA A 34 -12.64 -19.94 -10.20
C ALA A 34 -13.42 -18.94 -11.07
N ILE A 35 -14.01 -17.92 -10.47
CA ILE A 35 -14.72 -16.85 -11.19
C ILE A 35 -13.75 -16.10 -12.11
N PHE A 36 -12.58 -15.72 -11.61
CA PHE A 36 -11.55 -15.03 -12.38
C PHE A 36 -11.09 -15.86 -13.58
N LYS A 37 -10.78 -17.14 -13.37
CA LYS A 37 -10.40 -18.07 -14.46
C LYS A 37 -11.50 -18.23 -15.52
N GLY A 38 -12.76 -18.23 -15.10
CA GLY A 38 -13.92 -18.32 -16.00
C GLY A 38 -14.18 -17.06 -16.83
N LYS A 39 -13.65 -15.91 -16.40
CA LYS A 39 -13.80 -14.62 -17.07
C LYS A 39 -12.60 -14.35 -17.97
N GLY A 40 -12.51 -15.06 -19.09
CA GLY A 40 -11.45 -14.87 -20.07
C GLY A 40 -11.33 -13.42 -20.58
N ILE A 41 -10.20 -13.12 -21.18
CA ILE A 41 -9.93 -11.86 -21.87
C ILE A 41 -10.60 -11.91 -23.25
N SER A 42 -11.15 -10.78 -23.72
CA SER A 42 -11.82 -10.71 -25.03
C SER A 42 -10.85 -10.89 -26.20
N ASP A 43 -11.32 -11.39 -27.36
CA ASP A 43 -10.49 -11.60 -28.55
C ASP A 43 -9.87 -10.30 -29.12
N LYS A 44 -10.49 -9.16 -28.83
CA LYS A 44 -9.97 -7.82 -29.15
C LYS A 44 -9.61 -7.09 -27.86
N ILE A 45 -8.38 -7.28 -27.39
CA ILE A 45 -7.88 -6.73 -26.14
C ILE A 45 -7.52 -5.26 -26.30
N HIS A 46 -8.10 -4.41 -25.46
CA HIS A 46 -7.61 -3.04 -25.24
C HIS A 46 -6.59 -3.05 -24.09
N SER A 47 -5.60 -2.15 -24.14
CA SER A 47 -4.57 -2.04 -23.10
C SER A 47 -5.15 -1.96 -21.69
N THR A 48 -6.21 -1.17 -21.48
CA THR A 48 -6.89 -1.05 -20.20
C THR A 48 -7.46 -2.38 -19.70
N GLU A 49 -8.01 -3.22 -20.60
CA GLU A 49 -8.53 -4.54 -20.20
C GLU A 49 -7.41 -5.50 -19.79
N ALA A 50 -6.31 -5.51 -20.55
CA ALA A 50 -5.13 -6.31 -20.24
C ALA A 50 -4.52 -5.91 -18.89
N ILE A 51 -4.35 -4.61 -18.65
CA ILE A 51 -3.86 -4.08 -17.38
C ILE A 51 -4.83 -4.41 -16.24
N SER A 52 -6.14 -4.26 -16.44
CA SER A 52 -7.14 -4.58 -15.43
C SER A 52 -7.15 -6.06 -15.05
N HIS A 53 -6.98 -6.95 -16.04
CA HIS A 53 -6.84 -8.39 -15.79
C HIS A 53 -5.58 -8.68 -14.98
N ALA A 54 -4.41 -8.16 -15.39
CA ALA A 54 -3.16 -8.31 -14.67
C ALA A 54 -3.24 -7.74 -13.24
N THR A 55 -3.93 -6.61 -13.06
CA THR A 55 -4.16 -6.00 -11.74
C THR A 55 -4.91 -6.95 -10.80
N VAL A 56 -5.98 -7.57 -11.27
CA VAL A 56 -6.77 -8.52 -10.45
C VAL A 56 -5.96 -9.78 -10.17
N GLN A 57 -5.19 -10.27 -11.15
CA GLN A 57 -4.29 -11.41 -10.96
C GLN A 57 -3.25 -11.12 -9.88
N ILE A 58 -2.55 -9.99 -9.96
CA ILE A 58 -1.56 -9.57 -8.96
C ILE A 58 -2.21 -9.43 -7.57
N ALA A 59 -3.39 -8.81 -7.51
CA ALA A 59 -4.10 -8.65 -6.25
C ALA A 59 -4.48 -9.99 -5.61
N GLN A 60 -4.86 -10.99 -6.42
CA GLN A 60 -5.14 -12.34 -5.93
C GLN A 60 -3.88 -13.10 -5.48
N GLU A 61 -2.79 -13.02 -6.26
CA GLU A 61 -1.53 -13.70 -5.95
C GLU A 61 -0.87 -13.16 -4.68
N LEU A 62 -1.03 -11.85 -4.41
CA LEU A 62 -0.49 -11.17 -3.23
C LEU A 62 -1.49 -11.15 -2.05
N ASP A 63 -2.70 -11.68 -2.21
CA ASP A 63 -3.83 -11.52 -1.25
C ASP A 63 -4.00 -10.06 -0.81
N ALA A 64 -3.95 -9.14 -1.79
CA ALA A 64 -4.00 -7.70 -1.53
C ALA A 64 -5.32 -7.27 -0.89
N ASP A 65 -5.26 -6.31 0.03
CA ASP A 65 -6.42 -5.83 0.79
C ASP A 65 -7.34 -4.95 -0.07
N ALA A 66 -6.77 -4.22 -1.03
CA ALA A 66 -7.54 -3.38 -1.95
C ALA A 66 -6.84 -3.18 -3.30
N ILE A 67 -7.63 -2.83 -4.30
CA ILE A 67 -7.15 -2.25 -5.56
C ILE A 67 -7.55 -0.78 -5.58
N VAL A 68 -6.60 0.14 -5.71
CA VAL A 68 -6.88 1.56 -5.88
C VAL A 68 -6.68 1.94 -7.35
N THR A 69 -7.69 2.50 -7.98
CA THR A 69 -7.62 2.94 -9.38
C THR A 69 -7.89 4.43 -9.51
N VAL A 70 -6.94 5.14 -10.11
CA VAL A 70 -7.11 6.54 -10.49
C VAL A 70 -7.77 6.57 -11.86
N THR A 71 -8.96 7.16 -11.94
CA THR A 71 -9.76 7.14 -13.18
C THR A 71 -10.56 8.43 -13.36
N GLU A 72 -10.62 8.97 -14.56
CA GLU A 72 -11.46 10.13 -14.83
C GLU A 72 -12.92 9.73 -15.04
N SER A 73 -13.18 8.78 -15.91
CA SER A 73 -14.53 8.37 -16.33
C SER A 73 -15.10 7.18 -15.55
N GLY A 74 -14.32 6.56 -14.67
CA GLY A 74 -14.68 5.29 -14.03
C GLY A 74 -14.46 4.06 -14.92
N PHE A 75 -13.93 4.23 -16.13
CA PHE A 75 -13.76 3.12 -17.08
C PHE A 75 -12.81 2.04 -16.54
N THR A 76 -11.67 2.42 -15.97
CA THR A 76 -10.72 1.47 -15.39
C THR A 76 -11.35 0.70 -14.23
N ALA A 77 -12.04 1.39 -13.30
CA ALA A 77 -12.75 0.75 -12.19
C ALA A 77 -13.76 -0.29 -12.70
N ARG A 78 -14.52 0.04 -13.77
CA ARG A 78 -15.45 -0.90 -14.41
C ARG A 78 -14.75 -2.11 -15.02
N MET A 79 -13.59 -1.90 -15.67
CA MET A 79 -12.83 -3.00 -16.26
C MET A 79 -12.25 -3.93 -15.21
N ILE A 80 -11.78 -3.40 -14.06
CA ILE A 80 -11.33 -4.20 -12.94
C ILE A 80 -12.51 -4.97 -12.32
N ALA A 81 -13.62 -4.29 -12.05
CA ALA A 81 -14.84 -4.90 -11.50
C ALA A 81 -15.39 -6.05 -12.37
N LYS A 82 -15.19 -6.00 -13.71
CA LYS A 82 -15.54 -7.07 -14.65
C LYS A 82 -14.94 -8.43 -14.23
N PHE A 83 -13.75 -8.43 -13.65
CA PHE A 83 -13.02 -9.63 -13.27
C PHE A 83 -13.31 -10.11 -11.85
N TRP A 84 -14.18 -9.42 -11.11
CA TRP A 84 -14.64 -9.80 -9.77
C TRP A 84 -13.50 -10.06 -8.78
N PRO A 85 -12.66 -9.06 -8.48
CA PRO A 85 -11.61 -9.23 -7.47
C PRO A 85 -12.22 -9.53 -6.09
N LYS A 86 -11.52 -10.31 -5.27
CA LYS A 86 -11.93 -10.61 -3.89
C LYS A 86 -11.92 -9.35 -3.03
N CYS A 87 -10.93 -8.48 -3.22
CA CYS A 87 -10.77 -7.23 -2.49
C CYS A 87 -11.60 -6.09 -3.11
N TYR A 88 -11.81 -5.02 -2.35
CA TYR A 88 -12.50 -3.83 -2.85
C TYR A 88 -11.69 -3.12 -3.93
N VAL A 89 -12.43 -2.51 -4.87
CA VAL A 89 -11.87 -1.60 -5.87
C VAL A 89 -12.19 -0.17 -5.47
N VAL A 90 -11.21 0.57 -4.98
CA VAL A 90 -11.39 1.99 -4.64
C VAL A 90 -11.16 2.82 -5.90
N GLY A 91 -12.23 3.36 -6.46
CA GLY A 91 -12.19 4.19 -7.67
C GLY A 91 -12.09 5.67 -7.33
N VAL A 92 -10.92 6.27 -7.51
CA VAL A 92 -10.71 7.70 -7.20
C VAL A 92 -10.84 8.54 -8.47
N SER A 93 -11.75 9.51 -8.47
CA SER A 93 -11.97 10.42 -9.58
C SER A 93 -12.17 11.85 -9.10
N ARG A 94 -11.67 12.81 -9.88
CA ARG A 94 -11.94 14.24 -9.65
C ARG A 94 -13.31 14.69 -10.18
N ILE A 95 -13.99 13.84 -10.95
CA ILE A 95 -15.25 14.17 -11.63
C ILE A 95 -16.44 13.62 -10.84
N PRO A 96 -17.28 14.47 -10.20
CA PRO A 96 -18.41 14.01 -9.40
C PRO A 96 -19.41 13.13 -10.13
N ALA A 97 -19.60 13.34 -11.44
CA ALA A 97 -20.47 12.51 -12.26
C ALA A 97 -19.92 11.07 -12.40
N SER A 98 -18.60 10.93 -12.56
CA SER A 98 -17.94 9.63 -12.62
C SER A 98 -18.01 8.88 -11.28
N VAL A 99 -17.85 9.61 -10.15
CA VAL A 99 -18.02 9.04 -8.82
C VAL A 99 -19.43 8.47 -8.63
N ARG A 100 -20.47 9.22 -9.04
CA ARG A 100 -21.86 8.73 -8.98
C ARG A 100 -22.09 7.51 -9.90
N ALA A 101 -21.51 7.51 -11.10
CA ALA A 101 -21.65 6.38 -12.02
C ALA A 101 -20.97 5.11 -11.49
N MET A 102 -19.82 5.24 -10.85
CA MET A 102 -19.09 4.11 -10.26
C MET A 102 -19.84 3.42 -9.12
N GLN A 103 -20.82 4.07 -8.48
CA GLN A 103 -21.67 3.45 -7.45
C GLN A 103 -22.44 2.22 -7.97
N PHE A 104 -22.65 2.11 -9.28
CA PHE A 104 -23.34 0.98 -9.91
C PHE A 104 -22.40 -0.18 -10.29
N TYR A 105 -21.09 -0.06 -10.06
CA TYR A 105 -20.17 -1.14 -10.40
C TYR A 105 -19.96 -2.04 -9.20
N TRP A 106 -20.06 -3.35 -9.44
CA TRP A 106 -19.85 -4.35 -8.40
C TRP A 106 -18.48 -4.22 -7.73
N GLY A 107 -18.45 -4.27 -6.39
CA GLY A 107 -17.20 -4.22 -5.62
C GLY A 107 -16.45 -2.90 -5.66
N VAL A 108 -16.98 -1.86 -6.35
CA VAL A 108 -16.34 -0.54 -6.43
C VAL A 108 -16.79 0.37 -5.30
N ARG A 109 -15.82 1.00 -4.65
CA ARG A 109 -15.99 2.06 -3.64
C ARG A 109 -15.48 3.37 -4.24
N PRO A 110 -16.37 4.21 -4.80
CA PRO A 110 -15.95 5.42 -5.48
C PRO A 110 -15.67 6.56 -4.51
N LEU A 111 -14.58 7.30 -4.75
CA LEU A 111 -14.19 8.47 -3.97
C LEU A 111 -13.98 9.67 -4.89
N LEU A 112 -14.36 10.85 -4.37
CA LEU A 112 -13.99 12.11 -4.98
C LEU A 112 -12.61 12.52 -4.45
N GLY A 113 -11.63 12.55 -5.32
CA GLY A 113 -10.27 12.96 -4.99
C GLY A 113 -9.87 14.25 -5.68
N PRO A 114 -8.87 14.98 -5.16
CA PRO A 114 -8.28 16.11 -5.85
C PRO A 114 -7.55 15.67 -7.12
N SER A 115 -7.19 16.63 -7.98
CA SER A 115 -6.36 16.37 -9.16
C SER A 115 -4.92 16.79 -8.90
N SER A 116 -3.98 16.02 -9.46
CA SER A 116 -2.60 16.43 -9.64
C SER A 116 -2.15 16.04 -11.05
N ASP A 117 -1.24 16.80 -11.60
CA ASP A 117 -0.61 16.50 -12.89
C ASP A 117 0.62 15.57 -12.71
N ASN A 118 1.06 15.39 -11.47
CA ASN A 118 2.15 14.49 -11.11
C ASN A 118 1.59 13.12 -10.74
N THR A 119 2.10 12.07 -11.38
CA THR A 119 1.64 10.68 -11.18
C THR A 119 1.89 10.18 -9.77
N ASP A 120 3.06 10.44 -9.20
CA ASP A 120 3.40 9.97 -7.85
C ASP A 120 2.54 10.67 -6.79
N GLU A 121 2.37 11.98 -6.93
CA GLU A 121 1.47 12.76 -6.07
C GLU A 121 0.02 12.26 -6.17
N MET A 122 -0.46 11.94 -7.38
CA MET A 122 -1.80 11.40 -7.59
C MET A 122 -1.99 10.03 -6.90
N ILE A 123 -0.97 9.19 -6.92
CA ILE A 123 -0.97 7.90 -6.22
C ILE A 123 -1.05 8.12 -4.70
N GLU A 124 -0.20 8.98 -4.16
CA GLU A 124 -0.19 9.30 -2.73
C GLU A 124 -1.51 9.89 -2.25
N ILE A 125 -2.06 10.85 -2.99
CA ILE A 125 -3.37 11.46 -2.70
C ILE A 125 -4.48 10.39 -2.72
N SER A 126 -4.46 9.49 -3.70
CA SER A 126 -5.49 8.45 -3.84
C SER A 126 -5.43 7.44 -2.69
N LEU A 127 -4.24 7.06 -2.26
CA LEU A 127 -4.04 6.21 -1.07
C LEU A 127 -4.50 6.92 0.21
N LYS A 128 -4.13 8.18 0.38
CA LYS A 128 -4.56 8.98 1.52
C LYS A 128 -6.08 9.09 1.58
N CYS A 129 -6.71 9.35 0.43
CA CYS A 129 -8.16 9.44 0.32
C CYS A 129 -8.84 8.10 0.69
N ALA A 130 -8.30 6.97 0.20
CA ALA A 130 -8.80 5.63 0.54
C ALA A 130 -8.65 5.33 2.05
N ARG A 131 -7.54 5.74 2.66
CA ARG A 131 -7.26 5.58 4.09
C ARG A 131 -8.20 6.44 4.95
N GLU A 132 -8.40 7.72 4.62
CA GLU A 132 -9.30 8.62 5.34
C GLU A 132 -10.75 8.14 5.34
N HIS A 133 -11.16 7.40 4.29
CA HIS A 133 -12.49 6.79 4.20
C HIS A 133 -12.56 5.36 4.78
N GLY A 134 -11.48 4.85 5.36
CA GLY A 134 -11.42 3.54 6.00
C GLY A 134 -11.47 2.35 5.05
N TYR A 135 -11.18 2.53 3.75
CA TYR A 135 -11.11 1.43 2.78
C TYR A 135 -9.75 0.73 2.77
N VAL A 136 -8.73 1.38 3.28
CA VAL A 136 -7.41 0.82 3.53
C VAL A 136 -6.87 1.34 4.86
N LYS A 137 -6.04 0.57 5.53
CA LYS A 137 -5.39 0.91 6.81
C LYS A 137 -3.89 0.69 6.71
N ASP A 138 -3.15 1.17 7.70
CA ASP A 138 -1.72 0.93 7.78
C ASP A 138 -1.43 -0.56 7.89
N GLY A 139 -0.47 -1.02 7.10
CA GLY A 139 -0.12 -2.43 6.95
C GLY A 139 -0.80 -3.13 5.77
N ASP A 140 -1.83 -2.55 5.16
CA ASP A 140 -2.51 -3.17 4.03
C ASP A 140 -1.62 -3.16 2.77
N SER A 141 -1.66 -4.26 2.02
CA SER A 141 -1.07 -4.36 0.68
C SER A 141 -2.08 -3.92 -0.37
N VAL A 142 -1.70 -2.94 -1.20
CA VAL A 142 -2.59 -2.33 -2.18
C VAL A 142 -1.99 -2.38 -3.59
N VAL A 143 -2.79 -2.80 -4.55
CA VAL A 143 -2.43 -2.72 -5.97
C VAL A 143 -3.03 -1.46 -6.58
N ILE A 144 -2.18 -0.58 -7.09
CA ILE A 144 -2.60 0.70 -7.68
C ILE A 144 -2.56 0.63 -9.19
N THR A 145 -3.57 1.19 -9.87
CA THR A 145 -3.56 1.39 -11.30
C THR A 145 -3.83 2.83 -11.67
N ALA A 146 -3.10 3.32 -12.66
CA ALA A 146 -3.27 4.66 -13.20
C ALA A 146 -2.99 4.71 -14.71
N GLY A 147 -3.47 5.76 -15.36
CA GLY A 147 -3.08 6.12 -16.72
C GLY A 147 -2.03 7.23 -16.70
N VAL A 148 -0.89 7.00 -17.35
CA VAL A 148 0.20 7.98 -17.47
C VAL A 148 0.38 8.34 -18.95
N PRO A 149 0.41 9.65 -19.32
CA PRO A 149 0.15 10.82 -18.48
C PRO A 149 -1.31 10.92 -18.00
N VAL A 150 -1.47 11.52 -16.81
CA VAL A 150 -2.78 11.75 -16.21
C VAL A 150 -3.68 12.57 -17.14
N GLY A 151 -4.99 12.29 -17.15
CA GLY A 151 -5.97 13.09 -17.89
C GLY A 151 -6.31 12.58 -19.29
N LYS A 152 -5.78 11.44 -19.76
CA LYS A 152 -6.20 10.78 -21.02
C LYS A 152 -7.12 9.60 -20.72
N PRO A 153 -8.42 9.65 -21.05
CA PRO A 153 -9.33 8.52 -20.85
C PRO A 153 -8.85 7.27 -21.60
N GLY A 154 -8.92 6.10 -20.95
CA GLY A 154 -8.55 4.82 -21.56
C GLY A 154 -7.04 4.56 -21.68
N SER A 155 -6.20 5.35 -21.03
CA SER A 155 -4.73 5.23 -21.07
C SER A 155 -4.14 4.45 -19.89
N THR A 156 -4.92 3.63 -19.18
CA THR A 156 -4.39 2.83 -18.06
C THR A 156 -3.23 1.97 -18.51
N ASN A 157 -2.02 2.25 -17.98
CA ASN A 157 -0.75 1.64 -18.43
C ASN A 157 0.25 1.43 -17.29
N LEU A 158 -0.16 1.70 -16.03
CA LEU A 158 0.68 1.56 -14.85
C LEU A 158 0.00 0.64 -13.85
N ILE A 159 0.76 -0.29 -13.29
CA ILE A 159 0.43 -1.07 -12.08
C ILE A 159 1.57 -0.86 -11.10
N LYS A 160 1.24 -0.56 -9.85
CA LYS A 160 2.20 -0.41 -8.75
C LYS A 160 1.65 -1.12 -7.52
N VAL A 161 2.46 -1.94 -6.88
CA VAL A 161 2.14 -2.53 -5.58
C VAL A 161 2.76 -1.66 -4.50
N VAL A 162 1.98 -1.32 -3.48
CA VAL A 162 2.43 -0.51 -2.36
C VAL A 162 1.85 -1.05 -1.06
N ASN A 163 2.61 -0.91 0.02
CA ASN A 163 2.10 -1.13 1.37
C ASN A 163 1.68 0.22 1.95
N VAL A 164 0.47 0.23 2.52
CA VAL A 164 -0.08 1.45 3.15
C VAL A 164 0.59 1.64 4.49
N GLY A 165 1.13 2.83 4.75
CA GLY A 165 1.76 3.15 6.03
C GLY A 165 2.16 4.61 6.11
N ASN A 166 2.31 5.10 7.32
CA ASN A 166 2.85 6.42 7.55
C ASN A 166 4.37 6.36 7.34
N LYS A 167 4.82 6.86 6.19
CA LYS A 167 6.24 6.94 5.85
C LYS A 167 6.90 8.02 6.70
N LEU A 168 7.87 7.64 7.51
CA LEU A 168 8.60 8.55 8.38
C LEU A 168 9.83 9.12 7.66
N VAL A 169 10.68 8.23 7.15
CA VAL A 169 11.89 8.59 6.41
C VAL A 169 12.13 7.64 5.24
N SER A 170 12.94 8.05 4.28
CA SER A 170 13.36 7.21 3.17
C SER A 170 14.82 7.46 2.81
N GLY A 171 15.45 6.44 2.25
CA GLY A 171 16.82 6.45 1.81
C GLY A 171 17.08 5.32 0.82
N VAL A 172 18.34 4.91 0.72
CA VAL A 172 18.73 3.75 -0.08
C VAL A 172 18.77 2.52 0.82
N GLY A 173 17.93 1.54 0.53
CA GLY A 173 17.90 0.28 1.27
C GLY A 173 19.01 -0.66 0.84
N ILE A 174 19.64 -1.33 1.81
CA ILE A 174 20.62 -2.40 1.61
C ILE A 174 20.14 -3.60 2.43
N GLY A 175 19.78 -4.66 1.75
CA GLY A 175 19.18 -5.87 2.30
C GLY A 175 18.04 -6.35 1.42
N LYS A 176 17.41 -7.46 1.83
CA LYS A 176 16.27 -8.05 1.09
C LYS A 176 15.15 -8.46 2.03
N ARG A 177 14.98 -7.74 3.12
CA ARG A 177 13.96 -8.05 4.13
C ARG A 177 13.48 -6.79 4.82
N SER A 178 12.29 -6.87 5.39
CA SER A 178 11.76 -5.90 6.34
C SER A 178 12.03 -6.35 7.77
N VAL A 179 12.18 -5.39 8.67
CA VAL A 179 12.39 -5.64 10.11
C VAL A 179 11.56 -4.65 10.90
N THR A 180 10.74 -5.17 11.81
CA THR A 180 9.99 -4.36 12.78
C THR A 180 10.69 -4.39 14.14
N GLY A 181 10.80 -3.24 14.79
CA GLY A 181 11.42 -3.13 16.10
C GLY A 181 11.35 -1.73 16.68
N LYS A 182 11.94 -1.57 17.85
CA LYS A 182 12.02 -0.29 18.55
C LYS A 182 13.26 0.48 18.14
N ILE A 183 13.10 1.79 18.02
CA ILE A 183 14.20 2.70 17.73
C ILE A 183 15.06 2.92 18.95
N CYS A 184 16.37 2.93 18.73
CA CYS A 184 17.38 3.50 19.61
C CYS A 184 18.18 4.53 18.81
N THR A 185 18.11 5.81 19.18
CA THR A 185 18.92 6.87 18.59
C THR A 185 20.26 6.96 19.30
N ALA A 186 21.36 6.91 18.55
CA ALA A 186 22.70 6.98 19.11
C ALA A 186 23.57 7.97 18.30
N VAL A 187 24.01 9.03 18.98
CA VAL A 187 24.87 10.07 18.41
C VAL A 187 26.29 9.98 18.98
N THR A 188 26.41 9.55 20.23
CA THR A 188 27.67 9.45 20.96
C THR A 188 27.96 8.02 21.40
N LEU A 189 29.23 7.67 21.65
CA LEU A 189 29.60 6.35 22.20
C LEU A 189 28.91 6.04 23.53
N THR A 190 28.56 7.04 24.32
CA THR A 190 27.79 6.89 25.54
C THR A 190 26.38 6.40 25.26
N ASP A 191 25.71 6.93 24.21
CA ASP A 191 24.37 6.48 23.82
C ASP A 191 24.36 4.99 23.47
N PHE A 192 25.37 4.52 22.70
CA PHE A 192 25.49 3.10 22.38
C PHE A 192 25.66 2.19 23.60
N LYS A 193 26.33 2.69 24.65
CA LYS A 193 26.54 1.92 25.88
C LYS A 193 25.34 1.91 26.83
N GLU A 194 24.63 3.03 26.91
CA GLU A 194 23.58 3.23 27.90
C GLU A 194 22.18 2.93 27.38
N LYS A 195 21.91 3.23 26.13
CA LYS A 195 20.56 3.12 25.56
C LYS A 195 20.36 1.86 24.71
N PHE A 196 21.37 1.49 23.90
CA PHE A 196 21.20 0.44 22.91
C PHE A 196 21.06 -0.96 23.54
N LYS A 197 20.06 -1.68 23.07
CA LYS A 197 19.83 -3.09 23.39
C LYS A 197 19.96 -3.95 22.13
N PRO A 198 20.57 -5.14 22.18
CA PRO A 198 20.60 -6.06 21.05
C PRO A 198 19.19 -6.34 20.54
N GLY A 199 19.00 -6.17 19.23
CA GLY A 199 17.69 -6.32 18.58
C GLY A 199 16.93 -5.02 18.36
N ASP A 200 17.43 -3.87 18.85
CA ASP A 200 16.86 -2.56 18.53
C ASP A 200 17.19 -2.16 17.07
N ILE A 201 16.38 -1.27 16.53
CA ILE A 201 16.66 -0.56 15.28
C ILE A 201 17.49 0.68 15.61
N LEU A 202 18.73 0.66 15.18
CA LEU A 202 19.69 1.71 15.49
C LEU A 202 19.58 2.88 14.52
N VAL A 203 19.39 4.09 15.03
CA VAL A 203 19.36 5.33 14.22
C VAL A 203 20.62 6.16 14.52
N VAL A 204 21.40 6.46 13.48
CA VAL A 204 22.67 7.17 13.58
C VAL A 204 22.80 8.25 12.52
N GLY A 205 23.53 9.32 12.81
CA GLY A 205 23.97 10.26 11.79
C GLY A 205 25.12 9.66 10.96
N VAL A 206 26.23 9.42 11.66
CA VAL A 206 27.43 8.71 11.18
C VAL A 206 27.78 7.65 12.21
N LEU A 207 28.22 6.48 11.78
CA LEU A 207 28.62 5.40 12.70
C LEU A 207 30.11 5.50 12.99
N PRO A 208 30.53 5.76 14.24
CA PRO A 208 31.92 5.68 14.63
C PRO A 208 32.48 4.26 14.53
N ASP A 209 33.75 4.10 14.17
CA ASP A 209 34.39 2.77 14.05
C ASP A 209 34.30 1.96 15.36
N GLU A 210 34.41 2.62 16.51
CA GLU A 210 34.31 2.01 17.83
C GLU A 210 32.90 1.48 18.14
N ALA A 211 31.88 1.97 17.43
CA ALA A 211 30.49 1.54 17.58
C ALA A 211 30.13 0.33 16.70
N ALA A 212 31.02 -0.17 15.85
CA ALA A 212 30.77 -1.30 14.96
C ALA A 212 30.30 -2.56 15.70
N ALA A 213 30.83 -2.82 16.90
CA ALA A 213 30.44 -3.96 17.73
C ALA A 213 29.00 -3.87 18.26
N TYR A 214 28.44 -2.67 18.39
CA TYR A 214 27.02 -2.44 18.72
C TYR A 214 26.16 -2.58 17.48
N ALA A 215 26.57 -1.95 16.39
CA ALA A 215 25.88 -2.01 15.10
C ALA A 215 25.66 -3.46 14.66
N SER A 216 26.64 -4.35 14.87
CA SER A 216 26.53 -5.78 14.51
C SER A 216 25.43 -6.55 15.28
N LYS A 217 24.88 -5.99 16.34
CA LYS A 217 23.81 -6.59 17.15
C LYS A 217 22.44 -5.94 16.93
N ALA A 218 22.37 -4.92 16.07
CA ALA A 218 21.13 -4.25 15.73
C ALA A 218 20.23 -5.15 14.84
N ALA A 219 18.93 -5.02 14.97
CA ALA A 219 17.98 -5.68 14.09
C ALA A 219 17.97 -5.05 12.68
N ALA A 220 18.12 -3.73 12.63
CA ALA A 220 18.31 -2.93 11.42
C ALA A 220 19.06 -1.62 11.79
N ILE A 221 19.59 -0.92 10.78
CA ILE A 221 20.24 0.37 10.97
C ILE A 221 19.62 1.39 10.03
N ILE A 222 19.39 2.61 10.53
CA ILE A 222 18.96 3.77 9.75
C ILE A 222 20.03 4.83 9.90
N ALA A 223 20.63 5.28 8.80
CA ALA A 223 21.72 6.25 8.83
C ALA A 223 21.40 7.48 7.99
N GLU A 224 21.68 8.67 8.52
CA GLU A 224 21.58 9.91 7.74
C GLU A 224 22.71 10.00 6.71
N GLU A 225 23.90 9.46 7.04
CA GLU A 225 25.00 9.35 6.10
C GLU A 225 24.57 8.53 4.88
N GLY A 226 24.77 9.10 3.69
CA GLY A 226 24.40 8.49 2.42
C GLY A 226 25.56 7.77 1.76
N GLY A 227 25.20 6.86 0.85
CA GLY A 227 26.11 6.17 -0.05
C GLY A 227 26.43 4.72 0.35
N LEU A 228 26.55 3.88 -0.69
CA LEU A 228 26.85 2.45 -0.55
C LEU A 228 28.28 2.18 -0.04
N THR A 229 29.11 3.20 -0.01
CA THR A 229 30.50 3.15 0.47
C THR A 229 30.67 3.74 1.86
N SER A 230 29.58 4.14 2.52
CA SER A 230 29.62 4.63 3.90
C SER A 230 30.08 3.52 4.88
N SER A 231 30.62 3.91 6.02
CA SER A 231 31.04 2.96 7.06
C SER A 231 29.87 2.07 7.50
N VAL A 232 28.68 2.65 7.64
CA VAL A 232 27.44 1.93 7.97
C VAL A 232 27.10 0.88 6.95
N ALA A 233 27.14 1.23 5.66
CA ALA A 233 26.83 0.30 4.56
C ALA A 233 27.80 -0.90 4.55
N ILE A 234 29.09 -0.64 4.71
CA ILE A 234 30.13 -1.69 4.74
C ILE A 234 29.92 -2.64 5.92
N ILE A 235 29.66 -2.12 7.13
CA ILE A 235 29.41 -2.92 8.32
C ILE A 235 28.13 -3.76 8.14
N ALA A 236 27.06 -3.13 7.63
CA ALA A 236 25.78 -3.79 7.42
C ALA A 236 25.88 -4.95 6.42
N ILE A 237 26.61 -4.77 5.31
CA ILE A 237 26.86 -5.83 4.33
C ILE A 237 27.67 -6.97 4.95
N ASN A 238 28.75 -6.67 5.67
CA ASN A 238 29.61 -7.66 6.29
C ASN A 238 28.89 -8.48 7.38
N CYS A 239 27.99 -7.84 8.13
CA CYS A 239 27.22 -8.48 9.19
C CYS A 239 25.84 -8.99 8.74
N SER A 240 25.47 -8.82 7.46
CA SER A 240 24.16 -9.18 6.90
C SER A 240 22.99 -8.51 7.65
N ILE A 241 23.16 -7.26 8.05
CA ILE A 241 22.16 -6.45 8.76
C ILE A 241 21.42 -5.59 7.74
N PRO A 242 20.07 -5.54 7.78
CA PRO A 242 19.30 -4.62 6.94
C PRO A 242 19.62 -3.17 7.31
N VAL A 243 19.84 -2.31 6.29
CA VAL A 243 20.14 -0.90 6.52
C VAL A 243 19.45 0.00 5.51
N VAL A 244 19.07 1.19 5.95
CA VAL A 244 18.66 2.31 5.10
C VAL A 244 19.66 3.44 5.32
N VAL A 245 20.38 3.83 4.25
CA VAL A 245 21.37 4.90 4.27
C VAL A 245 20.84 6.14 3.52
N GLY A 246 21.33 7.33 3.88
CA GLY A 246 20.84 8.58 3.31
C GLY A 246 19.43 8.94 3.75
N ALA A 247 19.01 8.49 4.95
CA ALA A 247 17.74 8.81 5.54
C ALA A 247 17.78 10.23 6.15
N GLU A 248 17.56 11.23 5.33
CA GLU A 248 17.65 12.64 5.75
C GLU A 248 16.73 12.96 6.93
N ASN A 249 17.26 13.69 7.93
CA ASN A 249 16.55 14.07 9.15
C ASN A 249 16.05 12.91 10.03
N ALA A 250 16.60 11.70 9.88
CA ALA A 250 16.17 10.53 10.64
C ALA A 250 16.28 10.73 12.15
N LEU A 251 17.37 11.31 12.66
CA LEU A 251 17.57 11.60 14.08
C LEU A 251 16.56 12.61 14.66
N ASN A 252 16.01 13.49 13.81
CA ASN A 252 15.01 14.47 14.23
C ASN A 252 13.58 13.89 14.23
N LEU A 253 13.26 13.04 13.29
CA LEU A 253 11.94 12.48 13.05
C LEU A 253 11.69 11.22 13.88
N LEU A 254 12.71 10.38 14.05
CA LEU A 254 12.63 9.11 14.75
C LEU A 254 13.07 9.31 16.21
N LYS A 255 12.28 8.78 17.15
CA LYS A 255 12.52 8.94 18.60
C LYS A 255 12.75 7.59 19.28
N ASP A 256 13.50 7.60 20.37
CA ASP A 256 13.73 6.40 21.18
C ASP A 256 12.40 5.73 21.55
N ASP A 257 12.41 4.41 21.62
CA ASP A 257 11.27 3.54 21.92
C ASP A 257 10.10 3.57 20.90
N MET A 258 10.18 4.35 19.84
CA MET A 258 9.19 4.34 18.74
C MET A 258 9.26 3.01 18.02
N GLU A 259 8.11 2.36 17.81
CA GLU A 259 8.04 1.14 16.99
C GLU A 259 7.96 1.50 15.50
N VAL A 260 8.83 0.91 14.69
CA VAL A 260 8.88 1.16 13.25
C VAL A 260 9.14 -0.13 12.48
N THR A 261 8.77 -0.12 11.21
CA THR A 261 9.15 -1.16 10.24
C THR A 261 10.12 -0.56 9.20
N VAL A 262 11.29 -1.15 9.11
CA VAL A 262 12.34 -0.79 8.14
C VAL A 262 12.23 -1.73 6.94
N ASP A 263 11.78 -1.22 5.81
CA ASP A 263 11.77 -1.95 4.54
C ASP A 263 13.02 -1.61 3.73
N THR A 264 13.96 -2.54 3.69
CA THR A 264 15.20 -2.33 2.94
C THR A 264 15.09 -2.64 1.45
N VAL A 265 13.97 -3.19 1.00
CA VAL A 265 13.71 -3.39 -0.44
C VAL A 265 13.32 -2.09 -1.10
N SER A 266 12.41 -1.34 -0.47
CA SER A 266 11.97 -0.02 -0.94
C SER A 266 12.83 1.14 -0.39
N GLY A 267 13.63 0.91 0.68
CA GLY A 267 14.39 1.95 1.38
C GLY A 267 13.51 2.89 2.21
N ILE A 268 12.36 2.41 2.70
CA ILE A 268 11.39 3.21 3.44
C ILE A 268 11.29 2.73 4.89
N VAL A 269 11.15 3.66 5.80
CA VAL A 269 10.85 3.41 7.22
C VAL A 269 9.43 3.88 7.50
N TYR A 270 8.61 2.97 7.99
CA TYR A 270 7.21 3.21 8.33
C TYR A 270 6.99 3.24 9.82
N GLU A 271 6.00 4.01 10.26
CA GLU A 271 5.53 4.02 11.65
C GLU A 271 4.80 2.72 11.98
N GLY A 272 5.13 2.14 13.15
CA GLY A 272 4.48 0.93 13.66
C GLY A 272 4.90 -0.37 12.98
N ALA A 273 4.22 -1.45 13.35
CA ALA A 273 4.40 -2.78 12.76
C ALA A 273 3.58 -2.90 11.47
N ILE A 274 4.26 -2.98 10.34
CA ILE A 274 3.65 -3.17 9.02
C ILE A 274 4.08 -4.53 8.47
N ASN A 275 3.14 -5.27 7.93
CA ASN A 275 3.40 -6.57 7.31
C ASN A 275 3.82 -6.33 5.85
N ILE A 276 5.12 -6.47 5.54
CA ILE A 276 5.70 -6.21 4.22
C ILE A 276 6.37 -7.47 3.70
#